data_ace39b07f155e22b6f33930fa5b0ba1f
#
_entry.id   ace39b07f155e22b6f33930fa5b0ba1f
#
_cell.length_a   1.000
_cell.length_b   1.000
_cell.length_c   1.000
_cell.angle_alpha   90.00
_cell.angle_beta   90.00
_cell.angle_gamma   90.00
#
_symmetry.space_group_name_H-M   'P 1'
#
loop_
_entity.id
_entity.type
_entity.pdbx_description
1 polymer ?
#
loop_
_entity_poly.entity_id
_entity_poly.type
_entity_poly.pdbx_seq_one_letter_code
_entity_poly.pdbx_strand_id
1 'polypeptide(L)'
;KLSEMVLAHSPECKLILEHTWGYSKEDCKGFKTVENFNARLKEGCGIISALNGAAVSHIGDAFLAVDTKQLGNSLHASDNHHQSYYGTYLKSCVNYLMITGEPFNENAATCGIDAEKAKYLRETAERIVLGE
;
A
#
# COMPACT_ATOMS: atom_id res chain seq x y z
N LYS A 1 -21.34 7.80 6.66
CA LYS A 1 -22.07 6.96 7.66
C LYS A 1 -21.13 6.17 8.56
N LEU A 2 -20.20 5.32 8.03
CA LEU A 2 -19.26 4.57 8.89
C LEU A 2 -18.24 5.49 9.58
N SER A 3 -17.66 6.44 8.87
CA SER A 3 -16.75 7.45 9.42
C SER A 3 -17.39 8.27 10.52
N GLU A 4 -18.64 8.72 10.32
CA GLU A 4 -19.43 9.45 11.31
C GLU A 4 -19.67 8.61 12.58
N MET A 5 -19.95 7.31 12.42
CA MET A 5 -20.14 6.41 13.55
C MET A 5 -18.84 6.21 14.35
N VAL A 6 -17.71 6.05 13.66
CA VAL A 6 -16.39 5.91 14.34
C VAL A 6 -16.06 7.21 15.09
N LEU A 7 -16.17 8.36 14.44
CA LEU A 7 -15.83 9.64 15.03
C LEU A 7 -16.80 10.06 16.16
N ALA A 8 -18.06 9.61 16.11
CA ALA A 8 -19.00 9.84 17.22
C ALA A 8 -18.61 9.12 18.51
N HIS A 9 -17.94 7.96 18.40
CA HIS A 9 -17.48 7.18 19.55
C HIS A 9 -16.02 7.43 19.91
N SER A 10 -15.22 7.85 18.93
CA SER A 10 -13.77 8.08 19.07
C SER A 10 -13.38 9.34 18.28
N PRO A 11 -13.69 10.54 18.79
CA PRO A 11 -13.51 11.80 18.04
C PRO A 11 -12.04 12.11 17.70
N GLU A 12 -11.09 11.56 18.49
CA GLU A 12 -9.65 11.72 18.25
C GLU A 12 -9.08 10.67 17.25
N CYS A 13 -9.92 9.77 16.72
CA CYS A 13 -9.50 8.73 15.81
C CYS A 13 -9.08 9.33 14.45
N LYS A 14 -7.92 8.93 13.96
CA LYS A 14 -7.47 9.25 12.61
C LYS A 14 -7.94 8.15 11.66
N LEU A 15 -8.69 8.55 10.64
CA LEU A 15 -9.20 7.62 9.62
C LEU A 15 -8.15 7.48 8.51
N ILE A 16 -7.84 6.24 8.14
CA ILE A 16 -6.99 5.92 6.99
C ILE A 16 -7.80 5.05 6.04
N LEU A 17 -7.91 5.50 4.78
CA LEU A 17 -8.52 4.75 3.69
C LEU A 17 -7.42 4.00 2.93
N GLU A 18 -7.49 2.69 2.88
CA GLU A 18 -6.53 1.90 2.11
C GLU A 18 -6.75 2.06 0.61
N HIS A 19 -5.79 2.70 -0.08
CA HIS A 19 -5.65 2.62 -1.53
C HIS A 19 -4.95 1.30 -1.86
N THR A 20 -5.72 0.28 -2.21
CA THR A 20 -5.22 -1.04 -2.57
C THR A 20 -4.53 -1.03 -3.94
N TRP A 21 -3.93 -2.14 -4.32
CA TRP A 21 -3.17 -2.30 -5.57
C TRP A 21 -4.04 -2.78 -6.73
N GLY A 22 -3.59 -2.50 -7.95
CA GLY A 22 -4.14 -3.10 -9.17
C GLY A 22 -3.74 -4.59 -9.30
N TYR A 23 -4.54 -5.36 -10.03
CA TYR A 23 -4.24 -6.77 -10.30
C TYR A 23 -3.07 -6.91 -11.28
N SER A 24 -2.30 -8.00 -11.18
CA SER A 24 -1.13 -8.23 -12.03
C SER A 24 -1.44 -8.80 -13.42
N LYS A 25 -2.69 -9.09 -13.74
CA LYS A 25 -3.11 -9.54 -15.07
C LYS A 25 -3.34 -8.38 -16.02
N GLU A 26 -2.91 -8.56 -17.27
CA GLU A 26 -3.40 -7.76 -18.39
C GLU A 26 -4.94 -7.82 -18.42
N ASP A 27 -5.56 -6.75 -18.90
CA ASP A 27 -7.02 -6.62 -18.95
C ASP A 27 -7.74 -6.70 -17.58
N CYS A 28 -7.10 -6.15 -16.54
CA CYS A 28 -7.65 -6.07 -15.18
C CYS A 28 -9.06 -5.47 -15.19
N LYS A 29 -10.09 -6.31 -15.27
CA LYS A 29 -11.50 -5.88 -15.29
C LYS A 29 -11.81 -4.75 -16.29
N GLY A 30 -11.23 -4.79 -17.48
CA GLY A 30 -11.42 -3.79 -18.54
C GLY A 30 -10.52 -2.56 -18.45
N PHE A 31 -9.59 -2.49 -17.48
CA PHE A 31 -8.65 -1.35 -17.36
C PHE A 31 -7.40 -1.50 -18.24
N LYS A 32 -7.22 -2.62 -18.91
CA LYS A 32 -6.12 -2.96 -19.85
C LYS A 32 -4.75 -3.11 -19.20
N THR A 33 -4.37 -2.25 -18.25
CA THR A 33 -3.07 -2.31 -17.56
C THR A 33 -3.23 -2.16 -16.05
N VAL A 34 -2.23 -2.62 -15.32
CA VAL A 34 -2.16 -2.49 -13.85
C VAL A 34 -2.13 -1.03 -13.44
N GLU A 35 -1.39 -0.20 -14.19
CA GLU A 35 -1.26 1.24 -13.94
C GLU A 35 -2.61 1.95 -14.09
N ASN A 36 -3.37 1.65 -15.15
CA ASN A 36 -4.70 2.22 -15.36
C ASN A 36 -5.67 1.80 -14.24
N PHE A 37 -5.61 0.53 -13.82
CA PHE A 37 -6.43 0.06 -12.71
C PHE A 37 -6.05 0.76 -11.40
N ASN A 38 -4.75 0.86 -11.11
CA ASN A 38 -4.27 1.56 -9.92
C ASN A 38 -4.67 3.04 -9.92
N ALA A 39 -4.53 3.73 -11.06
CA ALA A 39 -4.96 5.13 -11.20
C ALA A 39 -6.45 5.31 -10.89
N ARG A 40 -7.29 4.38 -11.35
CA ARG A 40 -8.74 4.42 -11.07
C ARG A 40 -9.07 4.16 -9.60
N LEU A 41 -8.35 3.23 -8.96
CA LEU A 41 -8.47 3.00 -7.52
C LEU A 41 -8.04 4.26 -6.74
N LYS A 42 -6.94 4.88 -7.12
CA LYS A 42 -6.42 6.10 -6.49
C LYS A 42 -7.40 7.27 -6.59
N GLU A 43 -7.99 7.47 -7.76
CA GLU A 43 -9.04 8.48 -7.97
C GLU A 43 -10.23 8.25 -7.05
N GLY A 44 -10.75 7.02 -7.00
CA GLY A 44 -11.87 6.65 -6.12
C GLY A 44 -11.55 6.85 -4.64
N CYS A 45 -10.35 6.46 -4.21
CA CYS A 45 -9.88 6.69 -2.83
C CYS A 45 -9.77 8.18 -2.51
N GLY A 46 -9.27 9.00 -3.44
CA GLY A 46 -9.19 10.45 -3.27
C GLY A 46 -10.56 11.10 -3.05
N ILE A 47 -11.57 10.71 -3.83
CA ILE A 47 -12.94 11.20 -3.67
C ILE A 47 -13.50 10.82 -2.28
N ILE A 48 -13.36 9.54 -1.89
CA ILE A 48 -13.88 9.07 -0.59
C ILE A 48 -13.12 9.73 0.57
N SER A 49 -11.81 9.89 0.44
CA SER A 49 -10.96 10.59 1.42
C SER A 49 -11.44 12.02 1.64
N ALA A 50 -11.64 12.77 0.58
CA ALA A 50 -12.13 14.16 0.64
C ALA A 50 -13.49 14.27 1.33
N LEU A 51 -14.40 13.32 1.08
CA LEU A 51 -15.73 13.29 1.69
C LEU A 51 -15.72 12.92 3.18
N ASN A 52 -14.69 12.25 3.68
CA ASN A 52 -14.66 11.70 5.04
C ASN A 52 -13.54 12.28 5.91
N GLY A 53 -12.68 13.15 5.39
CA GLY A 53 -11.52 13.67 6.11
C GLY A 53 -10.49 12.59 6.45
N ALA A 54 -10.44 11.51 5.67
CA ALA A 54 -9.52 10.40 5.90
C ALA A 54 -8.19 10.62 5.16
N ALA A 55 -7.07 10.19 5.74
CA ALA A 55 -5.83 10.05 4.98
C ALA A 55 -5.94 8.86 4.01
N VAL A 56 -5.19 8.88 2.91
CA VAL A 56 -5.12 7.74 1.98
C VAL A 56 -3.79 7.03 2.17
N SER A 57 -3.81 5.72 2.42
CA SER A 57 -2.58 4.93 2.39
C SER A 57 -2.15 4.70 0.94
N HIS A 58 -0.84 4.72 0.68
CA HIS A 58 -0.28 4.67 -0.67
C HIS A 58 0.15 3.24 -1.07
N ILE A 59 -0.58 2.20 -0.65
CA ILE A 59 -0.21 0.80 -0.90
C ILE A 59 -0.14 0.51 -2.39
N GLY A 60 -1.14 0.95 -3.16
CA GLY A 60 -1.16 0.75 -4.61
C GLY A 60 0.01 1.43 -5.33
N ASP A 61 0.39 2.63 -4.90
CA ASP A 61 1.54 3.34 -5.44
C ASP A 61 2.85 2.62 -5.11
N ALA A 62 2.99 2.09 -3.88
CA ALA A 62 4.14 1.29 -3.47
C ALA A 62 4.25 -0.01 -4.27
N PHE A 63 3.13 -0.69 -4.55
CA PHE A 63 3.11 -1.88 -5.42
C PHE A 63 3.62 -1.58 -6.84
N LEU A 64 3.24 -0.44 -7.42
CA LEU A 64 3.74 -0.02 -8.74
C LEU A 64 5.22 0.39 -8.72
N ALA A 65 5.71 0.91 -7.61
CA ALA A 65 7.08 1.39 -7.49
C ALA A 65 8.12 0.26 -7.32
N VAL A 66 7.71 -0.95 -6.95
CA VAL A 66 8.60 -2.10 -6.80
C VAL A 66 8.95 -2.68 -8.16
N ASP A 67 10.25 -2.72 -8.48
CA ASP A 67 10.76 -3.56 -9.57
C ASP A 67 10.77 -5.04 -9.14
N THR A 68 9.79 -5.79 -9.59
CA THR A 68 9.66 -7.22 -9.28
C THR A 68 10.78 -8.07 -9.86
N LYS A 69 11.49 -7.61 -10.91
CA LYS A 69 12.68 -8.28 -11.45
C LYS A 69 13.86 -8.15 -10.50
N GLN A 70 14.07 -6.94 -9.95
CA GLN A 70 15.08 -6.69 -8.92
C GLN A 70 14.75 -7.47 -7.64
N LEU A 71 13.50 -7.43 -7.20
CA LEU A 71 13.04 -8.18 -6.03
C LEU A 71 13.18 -9.70 -6.23
N GLY A 72 13.05 -10.18 -7.48
CA GLY A 72 13.06 -11.61 -7.81
C GLY A 72 11.82 -12.37 -7.32
N ASN A 73 10.77 -11.66 -6.92
CA ASN A 73 9.51 -12.22 -6.41
C ASN A 73 8.33 -11.35 -6.82
N SER A 74 7.16 -11.98 -6.99
CA SER A 74 5.91 -11.26 -7.23
C SER A 74 5.35 -10.65 -5.94
N LEU A 75 4.74 -9.49 -6.03
CA LEU A 75 3.93 -8.90 -4.96
C LEU A 75 2.51 -9.48 -4.91
N HIS A 76 2.07 -10.14 -5.99
CA HIS A 76 0.78 -10.81 -6.08
C HIS A 76 0.92 -12.30 -5.84
N ALA A 77 -0.08 -12.91 -5.25
CA ALA A 77 -0.23 -14.36 -5.13
C ALA A 77 -0.46 -15.02 -6.51
N SER A 78 -0.54 -16.35 -6.55
CA SER A 78 -0.73 -17.12 -7.79
C SER A 78 -2.02 -16.81 -8.54
N ASP A 79 -3.01 -16.23 -7.88
CA ASP A 79 -4.27 -15.80 -8.51
C ASP A 79 -4.15 -14.43 -9.20
N ASN A 80 -3.00 -13.76 -9.11
CA ASN A 80 -2.72 -12.41 -9.62
C ASN A 80 -3.61 -11.30 -9.05
N HIS A 81 -4.27 -11.56 -7.96
CA HIS A 81 -5.23 -10.67 -7.33
C HIS A 81 -4.85 -10.35 -5.88
N HIS A 82 -4.75 -11.36 -5.04
CA HIS A 82 -4.35 -11.17 -3.66
C HIS A 82 -2.86 -10.87 -3.53
N GLN A 83 -2.47 -10.25 -2.44
CA GLN A 83 -1.06 -10.03 -2.14
C GLN A 83 -0.34 -11.35 -1.83
N SER A 84 0.90 -11.46 -2.30
CA SER A 84 1.83 -12.49 -1.88
C SER A 84 2.37 -12.18 -0.47
N TYR A 85 3.26 -13.04 0.02
CA TYR A 85 3.99 -12.78 1.26
C TYR A 85 4.82 -11.47 1.19
N TYR A 86 5.49 -11.21 0.06
CA TYR A 86 6.23 -9.95 -0.18
C TYR A 86 5.30 -8.75 -0.29
N GLY A 87 4.15 -8.90 -0.94
CA GLY A 87 3.12 -7.87 -1.02
C GLY A 87 2.52 -7.55 0.35
N THR A 88 2.31 -8.57 1.20
CA THR A 88 1.85 -8.38 2.58
C THR A 88 2.87 -7.61 3.40
N TYR A 89 4.16 -7.92 3.25
CA TYR A 89 5.23 -7.20 3.94
C TYR A 89 5.28 -5.74 3.51
N LEU A 90 5.26 -5.46 2.19
CA LEU A 90 5.23 -4.09 1.66
C LEU A 90 4.02 -3.30 2.16
N LYS A 91 2.83 -3.91 2.13
CA LYS A 91 1.60 -3.30 2.70
C LYS A 91 1.79 -2.94 4.17
N SER A 92 2.39 -3.84 4.96
CA SER A 92 2.65 -3.60 6.38
C SER A 92 3.64 -2.45 6.58
N CYS A 93 4.67 -2.33 5.74
CA CYS A 93 5.60 -1.22 5.76
C CYS A 93 4.89 0.12 5.49
N VAL A 94 4.06 0.19 4.46
CA VAL A 94 3.28 1.39 4.14
C VAL A 94 2.38 1.78 5.31
N ASN A 95 1.65 0.83 5.89
CA ASN A 95 0.76 1.11 7.01
C ASN A 95 1.51 1.56 8.27
N TYR A 96 2.68 0.97 8.56
CA TYR A 96 3.55 1.42 9.64
C TYR A 96 3.92 2.90 9.48
N LEU A 97 4.41 3.28 8.31
CA LEU A 97 4.80 4.66 8.01
C LEU A 97 3.62 5.64 8.08
N MET A 98 2.44 5.22 7.59
CA MET A 98 1.21 6.03 7.68
C MET A 98 0.75 6.27 9.11
N ILE A 99 1.01 5.33 10.01
CA ILE A 99 0.60 5.41 11.43
C ILE A 99 1.62 6.19 12.24
N THR A 100 2.91 5.90 12.06
CA THR A 100 3.99 6.46 12.88
C THR A 100 4.57 7.76 12.33
N GLY A 101 4.64 7.90 11.00
CA GLY A 101 5.36 8.98 10.32
C GLY A 101 6.88 8.84 10.44
N GLU A 102 7.41 7.71 10.91
CA GLU A 102 8.83 7.51 11.20
C GLU A 102 9.45 6.44 10.28
N PRO A 103 10.67 6.66 9.76
CA PRO A 103 11.36 5.70 8.93
C PRO A 103 11.73 4.44 9.74
N PHE A 104 12.08 3.36 9.04
CA PHE A 104 12.51 2.13 9.66
C PHE A 104 13.92 2.24 10.23
N ASN A 105 14.14 1.65 11.39
CA ASN A 105 15.49 1.49 11.94
C ASN A 105 16.21 0.26 11.33
N GLU A 106 17.52 0.17 11.55
CA GLU A 106 18.36 -0.91 11.02
C GLU A 106 17.93 -2.31 11.46
N ASN A 107 17.29 -2.42 12.63
CA ASN A 107 16.86 -3.68 13.22
C ASN A 107 15.38 -4.01 12.92
N ALA A 108 14.77 -3.32 11.95
CA ALA A 108 13.39 -3.57 11.60
C ALA A 108 13.17 -5.03 11.16
N ALA A 109 12.10 -5.64 11.67
CA ALA A 109 11.79 -7.04 11.46
C ALA A 109 11.67 -7.37 9.96
N THR A 110 12.31 -8.44 9.53
CA THR A 110 12.22 -8.95 8.15
C THR A 110 11.06 -9.91 7.93
N CYS A 111 10.45 -10.37 9.01
CA CYS A 111 9.36 -11.35 8.98
C CYS A 111 9.69 -12.63 8.18
N GLY A 112 10.95 -13.07 8.19
CA GLY A 112 11.40 -14.25 7.44
C GLY A 112 11.69 -14.00 5.94
N ILE A 113 11.58 -12.76 5.48
CA ILE A 113 12.06 -12.34 4.15
C ILE A 113 13.59 -12.16 4.22
N ASP A 114 14.27 -12.49 3.13
CA ASP A 114 15.68 -12.17 2.97
C ASP A 114 15.97 -10.69 3.32
N ALA A 115 17.07 -10.44 4.04
CA ALA A 115 17.35 -9.11 4.61
C ALA A 115 17.45 -8.00 3.56
N GLU A 116 18.10 -8.27 2.41
CA GLU A 116 18.23 -7.30 1.32
C GLU A 116 16.89 -7.01 0.65
N LYS A 117 16.06 -8.03 0.45
CA LYS A 117 14.72 -7.88 -0.10
C LYS A 117 13.79 -7.12 0.84
N ALA A 118 13.84 -7.44 2.14
CA ALA A 118 13.08 -6.72 3.15
C ALA A 118 13.50 -5.25 3.22
N LYS A 119 14.80 -4.96 3.16
CA LYS A 119 15.34 -3.61 3.09
C LYS A 119 14.82 -2.87 1.86
N TYR A 120 14.93 -3.46 0.67
CA TYR A 120 14.43 -2.88 -0.57
C TYR A 120 12.94 -2.51 -0.51
N LEU A 121 12.11 -3.37 0.08
CA LEU A 121 10.68 -3.11 0.25
C LEU A 121 10.41 -1.97 1.24
N ARG A 122 11.17 -1.89 2.36
CA ARG A 122 11.07 -0.78 3.30
C ARG A 122 11.45 0.55 2.68
N GLU A 123 12.60 0.62 2.01
CA GLU A 123 13.08 1.82 1.31
C GLU A 123 12.09 2.28 0.22
N THR A 124 11.46 1.32 -0.47
CA THR A 124 10.40 1.65 -1.44
C THR A 124 9.18 2.26 -0.74
N ALA A 125 8.76 1.71 0.40
CA ALA A 125 7.66 2.25 1.18
C ALA A 125 7.97 3.65 1.73
N GLU A 126 9.19 3.87 2.27
CA GLU A 126 9.66 5.17 2.77
C GLU A 126 9.62 6.24 1.68
N ARG A 127 10.18 5.94 0.51
CA ARG A 127 10.15 6.85 -0.63
C ARG A 127 8.74 7.25 -1.04
N ILE A 128 7.78 6.32 -1.01
CA ILE A 128 6.39 6.59 -1.41
C ILE A 128 5.62 7.34 -0.34
N VAL A 129 5.83 7.04 0.94
CA VAL A 129 5.03 7.62 2.04
C VAL A 129 5.66 8.90 2.58
N LEU A 130 6.97 8.92 2.78
CA LEU A 130 7.69 10.05 3.37
C LEU A 130 8.27 11.00 2.32
N GLY A 131 8.42 10.58 1.07
CA GLY A 131 8.97 11.40 -0.02
C GLY A 131 10.50 11.52 0.01
N GLU A 132 11.20 10.56 0.63
CA GLU A 132 12.65 10.53 0.79
C GLU A 132 13.35 9.78 -0.35
#